data_9b13a5c014004ad950752e79e736fdca
#
_entry.id   9b13a5c014004ad950752e79e736fdca
#
_cell.length_a   1.000
_cell.length_b   1.000
_cell.length_c   1.000
_cell.angle_alpha   90.00
_cell.angle_beta   90.00
_cell.angle_gamma   90.00
#
_symmetry.space_group_name_H-M   'P 1'
#
loop_
_entity.id
_entity.type
_entity.pdbx_description
1 polymer ?
#
loop_
_entity_poly.entity_id
_entity_poly.type
_entity_poly.pdbx_seq_one_letter_code
_entity_poly.pdbx_strand_id
1 'polypeptide(L)' 'AVGTNKKRLLRIFRQRLGTTVYAFVRQERMRQARALLEEGILSIEEIAATVGYRSAANFSTAFRSIEGVSPRDYRRICG' A
#
# COMPACT_ATOMS: atom_id res chain seq x y z
N ALA A 1 -14.26 -18.28 -11.59
CA ALA A 1 -14.80 -18.12 -10.95
C ALA A 1 -14.62 -18.16 -10.22
N VAL A 2 -14.52 -18.16 -10.29
CA VAL A 2 -14.47 -18.15 -9.77
C VAL A 2 -15.19 -18.44 -8.64
N GLY A 3 -16.01 -18.64 -8.32
CA GLY A 3 -16.75 -19.15 -7.26
C GLY A 3 -16.60 -18.50 -5.92
N THR A 4 -15.65 -17.67 -5.77
CA THR A 4 -15.42 -17.02 -4.51
C THR A 4 -16.18 -15.72 -4.46
N ASN A 5 -17.12 -15.60 -3.54
CA ASN A 5 -17.79 -14.33 -3.37
C ASN A 5 -17.08 -13.48 -2.33
N LYS A 6 -17.31 -12.18 -2.40
CA LYS A 6 -16.63 -11.23 -1.54
C LYS A 6 -16.92 -11.46 -0.06
N LYS A 7 -18.16 -11.82 0.26
CA LYS A 7 -18.53 -12.03 1.67
C LYS A 7 -17.77 -13.17 2.30
N ARG A 8 -17.61 -14.26 1.56
CA ARG A 8 -16.87 -15.40 2.04
C ARG A 8 -15.40 -15.07 2.21
N LEU A 9 -14.83 -14.35 1.25
CA LEU A 9 -13.44 -13.94 1.32
C LEU A 9 -13.19 -13.02 2.51
N LEU A 10 -14.08 -12.05 2.74
CA LEU A 10 -13.99 -11.15 3.88
C LEU A 10 -14.02 -11.91 5.20
N ARG A 11 -14.89 -12.91 5.28
CA ARG A 11 -15.02 -13.71 6.50
C ARG A 11 -13.74 -14.48 6.77
N ILE A 12 -13.14 -15.06 5.73
CA ILE A 12 -11.90 -15.80 5.86
C ILE A 12 -10.78 -14.89 6.35
N PHE A 13 -10.67 -13.70 5.79
CA PHE A 13 -9.65 -12.75 6.23
C PHE A 13 -9.81 -12.38 7.69
N ARG A 14 -11.04 -12.10 8.11
CA ARG A 14 -11.29 -11.75 9.51
C ARG A 14 -10.94 -12.87 10.47
N GLN A 15 -11.32 -14.08 10.13
CA GLN A 15 -11.13 -15.20 11.01
C GLN A 15 -9.67 -15.65 11.08
N ARG A 16 -8.98 -15.63 9.97
CA ARG A 16 -7.63 -16.16 9.91
C ARG A 16 -6.55 -15.14 10.16
N LEU A 17 -6.75 -13.92 9.65
CA LEU A 17 -5.71 -12.90 9.70
C LEU A 17 -6.00 -11.82 10.73
N GLY A 18 -7.20 -11.80 11.27
CA GLY A 18 -7.58 -10.78 12.24
C GLY A 18 -7.64 -9.39 11.65
N THR A 19 -7.77 -9.27 10.34
CA THR A 19 -7.82 -7.99 9.65
C THR A 19 -8.86 -8.03 8.55
N THR A 20 -9.21 -6.86 8.02
CA THR A 20 -10.12 -6.75 6.90
C THR A 20 -9.35 -6.85 5.59
N VAL A 21 -10.08 -7.19 4.50
CA VAL A 21 -9.49 -7.18 3.16
C VAL A 21 -8.94 -5.80 2.83
N TYR A 22 -9.67 -4.76 3.19
CA TYR A 22 -9.24 -3.39 2.92
C TYR A 22 -7.90 -3.09 3.61
N ALA A 23 -7.79 -3.44 4.88
CA ALA A 23 -6.55 -3.20 5.62
C ALA A 23 -5.40 -4.02 5.04
N PHE A 24 -5.66 -5.27 4.65
CA PHE A 24 -4.65 -6.11 4.03
C PHE A 24 -4.14 -5.51 2.73
N VAL A 25 -5.05 -5.08 1.85
CA VAL A 25 -4.68 -4.46 0.58
C VAL A 25 -3.87 -3.20 0.82
N ARG A 26 -4.26 -2.40 1.79
CA ARG A 26 -3.56 -1.17 2.11
C ARG A 26 -2.12 -1.44 2.55
N GLN A 27 -1.93 -2.45 3.39
CA GLN A 27 -0.60 -2.84 3.83
C GLN A 27 0.25 -3.35 2.68
N GLU A 28 -0.34 -4.13 1.77
CA GLU A 28 0.36 -4.64 0.61
C GLU A 28 0.80 -3.49 -0.31
N ARG A 29 -0.07 -2.49 -0.49
CA ARG A 29 0.29 -1.32 -1.28
C ARG A 29 1.48 -0.60 -0.68
N MET A 30 1.50 -0.46 0.64
CA MET A 30 2.60 0.21 1.32
C MET A 30 3.88 -0.60 1.23
N ARG A 31 3.79 -1.91 1.32
CA ARG A 31 4.96 -2.78 1.17
C ARG A 31 5.57 -2.64 -0.21
N GLN A 32 4.74 -2.65 -1.26
CA GLN A 32 5.20 -2.44 -2.62
C GLN A 32 5.81 -1.05 -2.79
N ALA A 33 5.18 -0.05 -2.19
CA ALA A 33 5.69 1.31 -2.27
C ALA A 33 7.06 1.43 -1.63
N ARG A 34 7.28 0.79 -0.49
CA ARG A 34 8.59 0.82 0.15
C ARG A 34 9.66 0.25 -0.76
N ALA A 35 9.38 -0.88 -1.39
CA ALA A 35 10.32 -1.51 -2.30
C ALA A 35 10.66 -0.60 -3.48
N LEU A 36 9.64 0.05 -4.06
CA LEU A 36 9.85 0.95 -5.19
C LEU A 36 10.62 2.20 -4.78
N LEU A 37 10.37 2.70 -3.59
CA LEU A 37 11.11 3.85 -3.07
C LEU A 37 12.58 3.50 -2.84
N GLU A 38 12.83 2.30 -2.35
CA GLU A 38 14.20 1.84 -2.10
C GLU A 38 14.98 1.65 -3.39
N GLU A 39 14.30 1.23 -4.46
CA GLU A 39 14.93 1.11 -5.78
C GLU A 39 15.42 2.47 -6.30
N GLY A 40 14.64 3.52 -6.03
CA GLY A 40 15.01 4.86 -6.45
C GLY A 40 14.85 5.14 -7.93
N ILE A 41 14.08 4.35 -8.66
CA ILE A 41 13.91 4.50 -10.10
C ILE A 41 12.69 5.34 -10.44
N LEU A 42 11.55 5.06 -9.81
CA LEU A 42 10.30 5.74 -10.14
C LEU A 42 10.15 7.01 -9.31
N SER A 43 9.45 7.98 -9.89
CA SER A 43 9.06 9.18 -9.14
C SER A 43 7.98 8.84 -8.12
N ILE A 44 7.73 9.74 -7.19
CA ILE A 44 6.68 9.55 -6.20
C ILE A 44 5.32 9.43 -6.90
N GLU A 45 5.07 10.23 -7.92
CA GLU A 45 3.84 10.16 -8.71
C GLU A 45 3.68 8.82 -9.39
N GLU A 46 4.76 8.31 -9.96
CA GLU A 46 4.73 7.02 -10.63
C GLU A 46 4.48 5.89 -9.65
N ILE A 47 5.08 5.96 -8.48
CA ILE A 47 4.85 4.96 -7.44
C ILE A 47 3.40 4.99 -6.98
N ALA A 48 2.86 6.18 -6.75
CA ALA A 48 1.46 6.34 -6.33
C ALA A 48 0.53 5.65 -7.32
N ALA A 49 0.73 5.90 -8.60
CA ALA A 49 -0.08 5.28 -9.64
C ALA A 49 0.11 3.76 -9.68
N THR A 50 1.34 3.32 -9.54
CA THR A 50 1.66 1.90 -9.62
C THR A 50 0.99 1.10 -8.50
N VAL A 51 0.97 1.65 -7.28
CA VAL A 51 0.38 0.94 -6.16
C VAL A 51 -1.13 1.21 -6.01
N GLY A 52 -1.72 2.03 -6.90
CA GLY A 52 -3.17 2.14 -6.98
C GLY A 52 -3.78 3.35 -6.32
N TYR A 53 -3.03 4.41 -6.07
CA TYR A 53 -3.58 5.65 -5.55
C TYR A 53 -3.88 6.62 -6.68
N ARG A 54 -4.86 7.50 -6.45
CA ARG A 54 -5.30 8.46 -7.45
C ARG A 54 -4.29 9.58 -7.68
N SER A 55 -3.58 9.95 -6.64
CA SER A 55 -2.63 11.06 -6.73
C SER A 55 -1.48 10.82 -5.78
N ALA A 56 -0.39 11.53 -6.03
CA ALA A 56 0.76 11.49 -5.13
C ALA A 56 0.39 12.03 -3.75
N ALA A 57 -0.50 13.02 -3.69
CA ALA A 57 -0.94 13.58 -2.42
C ALA A 57 -1.67 12.54 -1.57
N ASN A 58 -2.60 11.80 -2.18
CA ASN A 58 -3.32 10.75 -1.46
C ASN A 58 -2.38 9.65 -1.00
N PHE A 59 -1.47 9.26 -1.87
CA PHE A 59 -0.47 8.25 -1.54
C PHE A 59 0.41 8.72 -0.39
N SER A 60 0.90 9.94 -0.45
CA SER A 60 1.79 10.48 0.58
C SER A 60 1.10 10.54 1.93
N THR A 61 -0.17 10.94 1.96
CA THR A 61 -0.94 10.98 3.20
C THR A 61 -1.08 9.60 3.81
N ALA A 62 -1.43 8.60 2.99
CA ALA A 62 -1.58 7.24 3.47
C ALA A 62 -0.24 6.66 3.91
N PHE A 63 0.81 6.89 3.14
CA PHE A 63 2.13 6.37 3.46
C PHE A 63 2.62 6.93 4.78
N ARG A 64 2.52 8.25 4.95
CA ARG A 64 2.95 8.89 6.18
C ARG A 64 2.16 8.40 7.39
N SER A 65 0.86 8.17 7.20
CA SER A 65 0.01 7.67 8.28
C SER A 65 0.45 6.29 8.76
N ILE A 66 0.91 5.45 7.85
CA ILE A 66 1.28 4.07 8.16
C ILE A 66 2.75 3.96 8.55
N GLU A 67 3.63 4.61 7.80
CA GLU A 67 5.08 4.46 7.96
C GLU A 67 5.70 5.49 8.89
N GLY A 68 4.98 6.56 9.20
CA GLY A 68 5.49 7.59 10.10
C GLY A 68 6.31 8.67 9.42
N VAL A 69 6.70 8.49 8.16
CA VAL A 69 7.43 9.49 7.39
C VAL A 69 6.86 9.57 6.00
N SER A 70 7.09 10.69 5.31
CA SER A 70 6.62 10.84 3.94
C SER A 70 7.41 9.93 2.99
N PRO A 71 6.86 9.62 1.81
CA PRO A 71 7.59 8.83 0.82
C PRO A 71 8.92 9.48 0.42
N ARG A 72 8.95 10.81 0.31
CA ARG A 72 10.17 11.53 -0.03
C ARG A 72 11.23 11.35 1.04
N ASP A 73 10.84 11.50 2.30
CA ASP A 73 11.77 11.33 3.42
C ASP A 73 12.23 9.88 3.52
N TYR A 74 11.34 8.93 3.30
CA TYR A 74 11.69 7.53 3.31
C TYR A 74 12.76 7.22 2.25
N ARG A 75 12.57 7.74 1.03
CA ARG A 75 13.54 7.55 -0.05
C ARG A 75 14.90 8.13 0.33
N ARG A 76 14.89 9.30 0.95
CA ARG A 76 16.14 9.96 1.35
C ARG A 76 16.87 9.15 2.42
N ILE A 77 16.13 8.59 3.37
CA ILE A 77 16.71 7.78 4.45
C ILE A 77 17.30 6.50 3.87
N CYS A 78 16.62 5.85 2.93
CA CYS A 78 17.09 4.61 2.33
C CYS A 78 18.16 4.83 1.27
N GLY A 79 18.13 5.96 0.63
CA GLY A 79 19.11 6.29 -0.40
C GLY A 79 20.31 6.95 0.18
#